data_6b62aca5dfdf9e7e818ff80f76beb3ce
#
_entry.id   6b62aca5dfdf9e7e818ff80f76beb3ce
#
_cell.length_a   1.000
_cell.length_b   1.000
_cell.length_c   1.000
_cell.angle_alpha   90.00
_cell.angle_beta   90.00
_cell.angle_gamma   90.00
#
_symmetry.space_group_name_H-M   'P 1'
#
loop_
_entity.id
_entity.type
_entity.pdbx_description
1 polymer ?
#
loop_
_entity_poly.entity_id
_entity_poly.type
_entity_poly.pdbx_seq_one_letter_code
_entity_poly.pdbx_strand_id
1 'polypeptide(L)'
;MAAKPKAVWRLEVGDEAPDFELMATGSTAGKGDTKRKIRLSDYRGKKNVVLAFYPAAYTPVXTVQMPSYEEDLSEFERRNAQVLGISTDQVHTNEAWAKSMGGLSFPLLSDHWPHGYVAALYGVLRGENGICERAIFVVDKQGKVAYIDIHDIGEQPPTDKIMAALDKLK
;
A
#
# COMPACT_ATOMS: atom_id res chain seq x y z
N MET A 1 -24.24 20.10 -8.80
CA MET A 1 -24.71 18.97 -9.59
C MET A 1 -24.41 17.68 -8.86
N ALA A 2 -25.37 16.83 -8.76
CA ALA A 2 -25.16 15.57 -8.08
C ALA A 2 -24.22 14.70 -8.88
N ALA A 3 -23.35 14.00 -8.18
CA ALA A 3 -22.47 13.06 -8.86
C ALA A 3 -23.27 11.92 -9.45
N LYS A 4 -22.84 11.43 -10.59
CA LYS A 4 -23.45 10.26 -11.17
C LYS A 4 -23.20 9.04 -10.28
N PRO A 5 -24.16 8.14 -10.13
CA PRO A 5 -23.86 6.88 -9.46
C PRO A 5 -22.78 6.15 -10.22
N LYS A 6 -21.87 5.54 -9.51
CA LYS A 6 -20.83 4.75 -10.15
C LYS A 6 -21.42 3.43 -10.61
N ALA A 7 -21.17 3.06 -11.86
CA ALA A 7 -21.63 1.77 -12.38
C ALA A 7 -20.96 0.62 -11.64
N VAL A 8 -19.71 0.80 -11.26
CA VAL A 8 -18.95 -0.15 -10.47
C VAL A 8 -18.31 0.66 -9.37
N TRP A 9 -18.29 0.13 -8.17
CA TRP A 9 -17.65 0.85 -7.08
C TRP A 9 -16.19 1.11 -7.40
N ARG A 10 -15.78 2.35 -7.28
CA ARG A 10 -14.41 2.72 -7.56
C ARG A 10 -14.10 4.02 -6.83
N LEU A 11 -12.98 4.03 -6.12
CA LEU A 11 -12.51 5.25 -5.47
C LEU A 11 -12.01 6.24 -6.51
N GLU A 12 -12.19 7.50 -6.19
CA GLU A 12 -11.68 8.59 -7.01
C GLU A 12 -10.88 9.52 -6.16
N VAL A 13 -9.98 10.27 -6.79
CA VAL A 13 -9.23 11.31 -6.10
C VAL A 13 -10.23 12.27 -5.45
N GLY A 14 -9.99 12.62 -4.20
CA GLY A 14 -10.86 13.46 -3.40
C GLY A 14 -11.79 12.69 -2.49
N ASP A 15 -12.00 11.41 -2.71
CA ASP A 15 -12.81 10.59 -1.82
C ASP A 15 -12.10 10.35 -0.51
N GLU A 16 -12.86 10.11 0.55
CA GLU A 16 -12.26 9.59 1.77
C GLU A 16 -11.72 8.20 1.51
N ALA A 17 -10.48 7.96 1.90
CA ALA A 17 -9.89 6.64 1.80
C ALA A 17 -10.54 5.75 2.87
N PRO A 18 -11.06 4.58 2.52
CA PRO A 18 -11.63 3.69 3.53
C PRO A 18 -10.59 3.32 4.59
N ASP A 19 -10.98 3.47 5.85
CA ASP A 19 -10.12 3.05 6.93
C ASP A 19 -10.08 1.53 7.01
N PHE A 20 -9.05 1.02 7.64
CA PHE A 20 -8.90 -0.42 7.82
C PHE A 20 -7.96 -0.69 8.97
N GLU A 21 -7.96 -1.93 9.44
CA GLU A 21 -7.00 -2.40 10.41
C GLU A 21 -6.52 -3.77 9.95
N LEU A 22 -5.21 -3.92 9.76
CA LEU A 22 -4.64 -5.16 9.27
C LEU A 22 -3.41 -5.53 10.09
N MET A 23 -3.16 -6.83 10.21
CA MET A 23 -1.90 -7.32 10.75
C MET A 23 -0.77 -6.90 9.83
N ALA A 24 0.34 -6.52 10.40
CA ALA A 24 1.48 -6.01 9.67
C ALA A 24 2.75 -6.66 10.16
N THR A 25 3.73 -6.78 9.26
CA THR A 25 5.07 -7.15 9.68
C THR A 25 5.65 -5.99 10.49
N GLY A 26 6.59 -6.30 11.38
CA GLY A 26 7.43 -5.26 11.97
C GLY A 26 8.48 -4.85 10.97
N SER A 27 9.42 -4.04 11.43
CA SER A 27 10.60 -3.76 10.62
C SER A 27 11.41 -5.04 10.51
N THR A 28 11.72 -5.45 9.30
CA THR A 28 12.49 -6.66 9.09
C THR A 28 13.93 -6.35 8.71
N ALA A 29 14.35 -5.10 8.89
CA ALA A 29 15.70 -4.67 8.55
C ALA A 29 16.67 -4.91 9.71
N GLY A 30 16.53 -6.05 10.35
CA GLY A 30 17.49 -6.49 11.35
C GLY A 30 17.21 -6.08 12.77
N LYS A 31 16.03 -5.58 13.03
CA LYS A 31 15.70 -5.09 14.37
C LYS A 31 14.85 -6.03 15.21
N GLY A 32 14.41 -7.13 14.65
CA GLY A 32 13.64 -8.09 15.42
C GLY A 32 12.30 -7.60 15.88
N ASP A 33 11.68 -6.74 15.11
CA ASP A 33 10.40 -6.18 15.47
C ASP A 33 9.33 -7.26 15.51
N THR A 34 8.33 -7.00 16.32
CA THR A 34 7.19 -7.89 16.39
C THR A 34 6.12 -7.45 15.41
N LYS A 35 5.28 -8.40 15.06
CA LYS A 35 4.10 -8.11 14.24
C LYS A 35 3.10 -7.32 15.07
N ARG A 36 2.35 -6.45 14.40
CA ARG A 36 1.35 -5.63 15.07
C ARG A 36 0.22 -5.31 14.11
N LYS A 37 -0.83 -4.71 14.65
CA LYS A 37 -1.93 -4.23 13.82
C LYS A 37 -1.71 -2.77 13.48
N ILE A 38 -2.05 -2.40 12.25
CA ILE A 38 -1.93 -1.03 11.77
C ILE A 38 -3.27 -0.61 11.19
N ARG A 39 -3.72 0.59 11.56
CA ARG A 39 -4.88 1.24 10.94
C ARG A 39 -4.39 2.34 10.04
N LEU A 40 -5.09 2.54 8.93
CA LEU A 40 -4.78 3.71 8.10
C LEU A 40 -4.92 4.98 8.91
N SER A 41 -5.96 5.07 9.74
CA SER A 41 -6.21 6.27 10.54
C SER A 41 -5.14 6.54 11.58
N ASP A 42 -4.24 5.59 11.85
CA ASP A 42 -3.10 5.88 12.73
C ASP A 42 -2.25 7.03 12.22
N TYR A 43 -2.29 7.28 10.93
CA TYR A 43 -1.45 8.32 10.31
C TYR A 43 -2.20 9.63 10.10
N ARG A 44 -3.49 9.67 10.40
CA ARG A 44 -4.31 10.86 10.18
C ARG A 44 -3.75 12.04 10.95
N GLY A 45 -3.53 13.14 10.26
CA GLY A 45 -2.97 14.35 10.88
C GLY A 45 -1.47 14.31 11.06
N LYS A 46 -0.82 13.20 10.70
CA LYS A 46 0.60 13.03 10.98
C LYS A 46 1.42 12.83 9.72
N LYS A 47 1.01 11.91 8.85
CA LYS A 47 1.77 11.58 7.65
C LYS A 47 0.85 11.34 6.48
N ASN A 48 1.35 11.62 5.29
CA ASN A 48 0.75 11.08 4.08
C ASN A 48 1.09 9.59 4.01
N VAL A 49 0.24 8.82 3.36
CA VAL A 49 0.44 7.38 3.27
C VAL A 49 0.45 6.95 1.81
N VAL A 50 1.44 6.14 1.44
CA VAL A 50 1.48 5.50 0.14
C VAL A 50 1.07 4.05 0.35
N LEU A 51 -0.13 3.71 -0.13
CA LEU A 51 -0.61 2.33 -0.08
C LEU A 51 -0.18 1.66 -1.37
N ALA A 52 0.65 0.63 -1.26
CA ALA A 52 1.14 -0.10 -2.41
C ALA A 52 0.56 -1.50 -2.37
N PHE A 53 -0.55 -1.70 -3.07
CA PHE A 53 -1.14 -3.03 -3.21
C PHE A 53 -0.31 -3.83 -4.19
N TYR A 54 -0.03 -5.09 -3.88
CA TYR A 54 0.72 -5.96 -4.77
C TYR A 54 0.10 -7.35 -4.79
N PRO A 55 0.29 -8.05 -5.91
CA PRO A 55 -0.43 -9.32 -6.10
C PRO A 55 -0.03 -10.41 -5.13
N ALA A 56 1.26 -10.65 -4.93
CA ALA A 56 1.68 -11.76 -4.09
C ALA A 56 3.16 -11.67 -3.77
N ALA A 57 3.48 -12.04 -2.53
CA ALA A 57 4.87 -12.16 -2.11
C ALA A 57 5.61 -13.17 -3.01
N TYR A 58 6.90 -13.01 -3.11
CA TYR A 58 7.79 -13.91 -3.84
C TYR A 58 7.61 -13.89 -5.35
N THR A 59 6.88 -12.93 -5.89
CA THR A 59 6.73 -12.80 -7.33
C THR A 59 7.73 -11.80 -7.87
N PRO A 60 8.08 -11.87 -9.18
CA PRO A 60 9.22 -11.09 -9.69
C PRO A 60 9.09 -9.59 -9.52
N VAL A 61 7.95 -9.00 -9.85
CA VAL A 61 7.83 -7.55 -9.80
C VAL A 61 7.87 -7.03 -8.35
N UNK A 62 7.26 -7.62 -7.42
CA UNK A 62 7.25 -7.23 -6.30
C UNK A 62 8.43 -7.28 -5.69
N THR A 63 9.19 -8.30 -5.99
CA THR A 63 10.51 -8.48 -5.38
C THR A 63 11.49 -7.40 -5.81
N VAL A 64 11.24 -6.71 -6.89
CA VAL A 64 12.01 -5.53 -7.27
C VAL A 64 11.40 -4.26 -6.69
N GLN A 65 10.07 -4.19 -6.69
CA GLN A 65 9.37 -2.98 -6.28
C GLN A 65 9.63 -2.62 -4.81
N MET A 66 9.49 -3.58 -3.91
CA MET A 66 9.60 -3.28 -2.49
C MET A 66 11.02 -2.86 -2.10
N PRO A 67 12.07 -3.55 -2.57
CA PRO A 67 13.41 -3.04 -2.27
C PRO A 67 13.68 -1.65 -2.86
N SER A 68 13.06 -1.31 -3.99
CA SER A 68 13.27 0.02 -4.54
C SER A 68 12.70 1.09 -3.61
N TYR A 69 11.58 0.80 -2.94
CA TYR A 69 11.04 1.74 -1.97
C TYR A 69 11.95 1.85 -0.75
N GLU A 70 12.56 0.74 -0.36
CA GLU A 70 13.51 0.78 0.74
C GLU A 70 14.70 1.67 0.41
N GLU A 71 15.19 1.58 -0.82
CA GLU A 71 16.29 2.45 -1.26
C GLU A 71 15.88 3.92 -1.26
N ASP A 72 14.62 4.21 -1.53
CA ASP A 72 14.12 5.58 -1.60
C ASP A 72 13.49 6.04 -0.29
N LEU A 73 13.73 5.33 0.80
CA LEU A 73 13.03 5.62 2.05
C LEU A 73 13.23 7.06 2.50
N SER A 74 14.44 7.59 2.37
CA SER A 74 14.69 8.96 2.78
C SER A 74 13.89 9.96 1.92
N GLU A 75 13.66 9.64 0.66
CA GLU A 75 12.85 10.49 -0.20
C GLU A 75 11.39 10.51 0.24
N PHE A 76 10.87 9.34 0.65
CA PHE A 76 9.53 9.30 1.21
C PHE A 76 9.46 10.06 2.52
N GLU A 77 10.45 9.87 3.38
CA GLU A 77 10.46 10.56 4.69
C GLU A 77 10.55 12.07 4.53
N ARG A 78 11.33 12.53 3.57
CA ARG A 78 11.45 13.96 3.31
C ARG A 78 10.12 14.56 2.89
N ARG A 79 9.24 13.76 2.31
CA ARG A 79 7.90 14.19 1.90
C ARG A 79 6.84 13.87 2.95
N ASN A 80 7.28 13.46 4.14
CA ASN A 80 6.41 13.12 5.25
C ASN A 80 5.43 12.01 4.88
N ALA A 81 5.96 10.95 4.25
CA ALA A 81 5.14 9.87 3.74
C ALA A 81 5.55 8.54 4.34
N GLN A 82 4.56 7.74 4.68
CA GLN A 82 4.74 6.37 5.13
C GLN A 82 4.31 5.41 4.03
N VAL A 83 5.19 4.48 3.68
CA VAL A 83 4.84 3.44 2.72
C VAL A 83 4.24 2.25 3.48
N LEU A 84 3.13 1.73 2.98
CA LEU A 84 2.51 0.51 3.49
C LEU A 84 2.25 -0.42 2.30
N GLY A 85 2.88 -1.58 2.29
CA GLY A 85 2.58 -2.58 1.26
C GLY A 85 1.41 -3.44 1.71
N ILE A 86 0.53 -3.82 0.79
CA ILE A 86 -0.65 -4.61 1.13
C ILE A 86 -0.85 -5.72 0.11
N SER A 87 -1.03 -6.95 0.60
CA SER A 87 -1.38 -8.08 -0.24
C SER A 87 -2.34 -8.98 0.51
N THR A 88 -2.86 -10.00 -0.18
CA THR A 88 -3.71 -10.99 0.51
C THR A 88 -2.91 -12.10 1.16
N ASP A 89 -1.59 -12.05 1.11
CA ASP A 89 -0.75 -13.03 1.78
C ASP A 89 -0.91 -12.95 3.29
N GLN A 90 -0.62 -14.06 3.96
CA GLN A 90 -0.54 -14.06 5.41
C GLN A 90 0.64 -13.24 5.89
N VAL A 91 0.54 -12.73 7.12
CA VAL A 91 1.58 -11.89 7.68
C VAL A 91 2.91 -12.66 7.78
N HIS A 92 2.84 -13.96 8.09
CA HIS A 92 4.06 -14.74 8.20
C HIS A 92 4.76 -14.90 6.85
N THR A 93 3.99 -15.05 5.79
CA THR A 93 4.54 -15.12 4.44
C THR A 93 5.21 -13.80 4.07
N ASN A 94 4.53 -12.69 4.33
CA ASN A 94 5.10 -11.39 4.03
C ASN A 94 6.38 -11.13 4.83
N GLU A 95 6.41 -11.58 6.08
CA GLU A 95 7.59 -11.39 6.91
C GLU A 95 8.78 -12.18 6.34
N ALA A 96 8.55 -13.44 5.98
CA ALA A 96 9.63 -14.25 5.42
C ALA A 96 10.13 -13.66 4.11
N TRP A 97 9.20 -13.17 3.30
CA TRP A 97 9.57 -12.56 2.02
C TRP A 97 10.40 -11.29 2.25
N ALA A 98 9.97 -10.43 3.18
CA ALA A 98 10.73 -9.21 3.47
C ALA A 98 12.15 -9.56 3.91
N LYS A 99 12.29 -10.57 4.77
CA LYS A 99 13.61 -10.98 5.21
C LYS A 99 14.46 -11.50 4.04
N SER A 100 13.84 -12.21 3.13
CA SER A 100 14.58 -12.75 1.97
C SER A 100 15.07 -11.65 1.04
N MET A 101 14.48 -10.46 1.11
CA MET A 101 14.91 -9.32 0.31
C MET A 101 15.93 -8.43 1.04
N GLY A 102 16.42 -8.86 2.20
CA GLY A 102 17.38 -8.09 2.98
C GLY A 102 16.74 -7.23 4.05
N GLY A 103 15.45 -7.36 4.25
CA GLY A 103 14.71 -6.62 5.27
C GLY A 103 14.11 -5.35 4.71
N LEU A 104 12.97 -4.97 5.27
CA LEU A 104 12.28 -3.73 4.91
C LEU A 104 12.03 -2.92 6.17
N SER A 105 12.21 -1.61 6.07
CA SER A 105 11.94 -0.71 7.19
C SER A 105 10.49 -0.26 7.24
N PHE A 106 9.72 -0.51 6.19
CA PHE A 106 8.29 -0.19 6.19
C PHE A 106 7.50 -1.50 6.28
N PRO A 107 6.28 -1.45 6.82
CA PRO A 107 5.53 -2.68 7.04
C PRO A 107 4.82 -3.19 5.80
N LEU A 108 4.64 -4.50 5.77
CA LEU A 108 3.77 -5.15 4.80
C LEU A 108 2.54 -5.62 5.56
N LEU A 109 1.37 -5.27 5.05
CA LEU A 109 0.09 -5.53 5.69
C LEU A 109 -0.60 -6.68 5.01
N SER A 110 -1.29 -7.50 5.80
CA SER A 110 -1.86 -8.75 5.32
C SER A 110 -3.37 -8.67 5.30
N ASP A 111 -3.90 -8.55 4.10
CA ASP A 111 -5.33 -8.52 3.85
C ASP A 111 -5.84 -9.94 3.65
N HIS A 112 -5.44 -10.82 4.58
CA HIS A 112 -5.67 -12.25 4.42
C HIS A 112 -7.09 -12.65 4.77
N TRP A 113 -7.63 -12.08 5.85
CA TRP A 113 -8.97 -12.49 6.26
C TRP A 113 -9.76 -11.33 6.87
N PRO A 114 -11.01 -11.09 6.46
CA PRO A 114 -11.68 -11.76 5.35
C PRO A 114 -10.91 -11.52 4.07
N HIS A 115 -10.78 -12.54 3.27
CA HIS A 115 -9.83 -12.55 2.17
C HIS A 115 -10.05 -11.37 1.24
N GLY A 116 -9.05 -10.48 1.16
CA GLY A 116 -9.10 -9.39 0.23
C GLY A 116 -10.12 -8.30 0.56
N TYR A 117 -10.57 -8.24 1.82
CA TYR A 117 -11.61 -7.28 2.20
C TYR A 117 -11.17 -5.85 1.92
N VAL A 118 -9.96 -5.50 2.32
CA VAL A 118 -9.48 -4.14 2.12
C VAL A 118 -9.23 -3.86 0.63
N ALA A 119 -8.65 -4.83 -0.07
CA ALA A 119 -8.46 -4.67 -1.51
C ALA A 119 -9.81 -4.43 -2.21
N ALA A 120 -10.86 -5.13 -1.76
CA ALA A 120 -12.19 -4.92 -2.34
C ALA A 120 -12.72 -3.53 -2.03
N LEU A 121 -12.49 -3.03 -0.80
CA LEU A 121 -12.90 -1.66 -0.47
C LEU A 121 -12.24 -0.64 -1.39
N TYR A 122 -11.01 -0.91 -1.80
CA TYR A 122 -10.27 0.00 -2.67
C TYR A 122 -10.47 -0.32 -4.14
N GLY A 123 -11.29 -1.33 -4.46
CA GLY A 123 -11.61 -1.68 -5.84
C GLY A 123 -10.50 -2.40 -6.57
N VAL A 124 -9.59 -3.03 -5.84
CA VAL A 124 -8.40 -3.64 -6.46
C VAL A 124 -8.24 -5.12 -6.12
N LEU A 125 -9.31 -5.79 -5.74
CA LEU A 125 -9.27 -7.25 -5.57
C LEU A 125 -9.64 -7.91 -6.88
N ARG A 126 -8.79 -8.79 -7.37
CA ARG A 126 -9.05 -9.52 -8.61
C ARG A 126 -9.97 -10.70 -8.28
N GLY A 127 -11.18 -10.65 -8.83
CA GLY A 127 -12.17 -11.68 -8.53
C GLY A 127 -11.81 -13.05 -9.07
N GLU A 128 -11.02 -13.07 -10.15
CA GLU A 128 -10.72 -14.35 -10.79
C GLU A 128 -9.70 -15.18 -10.03
N ASN A 129 -8.90 -14.56 -9.17
CA ASN A 129 -7.87 -15.35 -8.47
C ASN A 129 -7.57 -14.88 -7.06
N GLY A 130 -8.28 -13.86 -6.58
CA GLY A 130 -8.19 -13.48 -5.18
C GLY A 130 -6.91 -12.75 -4.77
N ILE A 131 -6.16 -12.26 -5.72
CA ILE A 131 -4.98 -11.44 -5.40
C ILE A 131 -5.27 -9.99 -5.73
N CYS A 132 -4.41 -9.09 -5.24
CA CYS A 132 -4.58 -7.67 -5.50
C CYS A 132 -4.10 -7.31 -6.90
N GLU A 133 -4.70 -6.29 -7.48
CA GLU A 133 -4.04 -5.57 -8.58
C GLU A 133 -2.75 -4.95 -8.06
N ARG A 134 -1.90 -4.52 -8.98
CA ARG A 134 -0.75 -3.71 -8.63
C ARG A 134 -1.19 -2.26 -8.66
N ALA A 135 -1.34 -1.65 -7.50
CA ALA A 135 -2.02 -0.36 -7.42
C ALA A 135 -1.40 0.51 -6.33
N ILE A 136 -1.34 1.80 -6.62
CA ILE A 136 -0.85 2.79 -5.67
C ILE A 136 -2.00 3.75 -5.34
N PHE A 137 -2.20 4.00 -4.05
CA PHE A 137 -3.07 5.07 -3.59
C PHE A 137 -2.25 5.94 -2.66
N VAL A 138 -2.20 7.25 -2.93
CA VAL A 138 -1.63 8.19 -1.98
C VAL A 138 -2.77 8.80 -1.20
N VAL A 139 -2.69 8.71 0.12
CA VAL A 139 -3.71 9.24 1.03
C VAL A 139 -3.08 10.39 1.80
N ASP A 140 -3.72 11.55 1.78
CA ASP A 140 -3.15 12.71 2.46
C ASP A 140 -3.42 12.67 3.96
N LYS A 141 -2.88 13.64 4.69
CA LYS A 141 -3.01 13.67 6.13
C LYS A 141 -4.45 13.81 6.61
N GLN A 142 -5.34 14.33 5.76
CA GLN A 142 -6.74 14.45 6.11
C GLN A 142 -7.52 13.18 5.80
N GLY A 143 -6.86 12.15 5.27
CA GLY A 143 -7.52 10.89 4.95
C GLY A 143 -8.16 10.86 3.59
N LYS A 144 -7.83 11.79 2.71
CA LYS A 144 -8.40 11.84 1.36
C LYS A 144 -7.45 11.21 0.36
N VAL A 145 -8.02 10.53 -0.63
CA VAL A 145 -7.22 9.97 -1.72
C VAL A 145 -6.72 11.12 -2.59
N ALA A 146 -5.40 11.20 -2.74
CA ALA A 146 -4.78 12.28 -3.52
C ALA A 146 -4.24 11.80 -4.87
N TYR A 147 -4.07 10.49 -5.04
CA TYR A 147 -3.47 9.96 -6.26
C TYR A 147 -3.81 8.48 -6.37
N ILE A 148 -4.11 8.03 -7.57
CA ILE A 148 -4.45 6.62 -7.82
C ILE A 148 -3.72 6.19 -9.09
N ASP A 149 -3.07 5.03 -9.01
CA ASP A 149 -2.46 4.39 -10.18
C ASP A 149 -2.74 2.91 -10.09
N ILE A 150 -3.72 2.44 -10.87
CA ILE A 150 -3.97 1.00 -10.97
C ILE A 150 -3.20 0.54 -12.19
N HIS A 151 -2.08 -0.12 -11.94
CA HIS A 151 -1.05 -0.33 -12.92
C HIS A 151 -1.14 -1.71 -13.54
N ASP A 152 -0.50 -1.86 -14.69
CA ASP A 152 -0.33 -3.18 -15.29
C ASP A 152 0.30 -4.10 -14.25
N ILE A 153 -0.26 -5.29 -14.07
CA ILE A 153 0.17 -6.17 -12.98
C ILE A 153 1.62 -6.62 -13.16
N GLY A 154 2.13 -6.60 -14.37
CA GLY A 154 3.49 -7.00 -14.66
C GLY A 154 4.52 -5.90 -14.60
N GLU A 155 4.16 -4.70 -14.18
CA GLU A 155 5.08 -3.55 -14.20
C GLU A 155 5.03 -2.82 -12.88
N GLN A 156 6.18 -2.36 -12.41
CA GLN A 156 6.22 -1.51 -11.23
C GLN A 156 5.67 -0.12 -11.58
N PRO A 157 4.73 0.41 -10.79
CA PRO A 157 4.28 1.78 -11.00
C PRO A 157 5.45 2.75 -10.88
N PRO A 158 5.48 3.81 -11.70
CA PRO A 158 6.64 4.71 -11.69
C PRO A 158 6.73 5.49 -10.39
N THR A 159 7.86 5.37 -9.72
CA THR A 159 8.09 6.01 -8.44
C THR A 159 8.11 7.53 -8.56
N ASP A 160 8.60 8.05 -9.68
CA ASP A 160 8.65 9.51 -9.84
C ASP A 160 7.24 10.11 -9.85
N LYS A 161 6.24 9.38 -10.32
CA LYS A 161 4.87 9.90 -10.28
C LYS A 161 4.30 9.88 -8.87
N ILE A 162 4.70 8.89 -8.07
CA ILE A 162 4.32 8.89 -6.65
C ILE A 162 4.94 10.09 -5.96
N MET A 163 6.22 10.33 -6.20
CA MET A 163 6.91 11.47 -5.58
C MET A 163 6.27 12.79 -6.01
N ALA A 164 5.92 12.92 -7.29
CA ALA A 164 5.27 14.14 -7.76
C ALA A 164 3.93 14.35 -7.05
N ALA A 165 3.17 13.29 -6.86
CA ALA A 165 1.89 13.40 -6.14
C ALA A 165 2.12 13.85 -4.69
N LEU A 166 3.13 13.29 -4.04
CA LEU A 166 3.45 13.69 -2.67
C LEU A 166 3.91 15.15 -2.60
N ASP A 167 4.67 15.59 -3.59
CA ASP A 167 5.15 16.97 -3.60
C ASP A 167 4.01 17.97 -3.65
N LYS A 168 2.88 17.61 -4.23
CA LYS A 168 1.73 18.49 -4.28
C LYS A 168 1.02 18.64 -2.94
N LEU A 169 1.37 17.82 -1.96
CA LEU A 169 0.67 17.79 -0.68
C LEU A 169 1.35 18.62 0.40
N LYS A 170 2.39 19.33 0.07
CA LYS A 170 3.12 20.13 1.05
C LYS A 170 2.36 21.37 1.48
#